data_1479b7754e796fb57ba0eba26f869c9a
#
_entry.id   1479b7754e796fb57ba0eba26f869c9a
#
_cell.length_a   1.000
_cell.length_b   1.000
_cell.length_c   1.000
_cell.angle_alpha   90.00
_cell.angle_beta   90.00
_cell.angle_gamma   90.00
#
_symmetry.space_group_name_H-M   'P 1'
#
loop_
_entity.id
_entity.type
_entity.pdbx_description
1 polymer ?
#
loop_
_entity_poly.entity_id
_entity_poly.type
_entity_poly.pdbx_seq_one_letter_code
_entity_poly.pdbx_strand_id
1 'polypeptide(L)'
;YLDGIKMGDYQLTVSGLLITVCFYCISRGRPLDRLAPERPVSTIINVYVFRSILSQTALHVATMILIQRLSVEFEHPGEVDLEAKYTPTLLNSGVYLLSMSQIVSTFAVNYIGRPWRESIPENKALYYGLLGASAVAYLGALELLPEMNEWLQLVKMSSDYKSWLIGAM
;
A
#
# COMPACT_ATOMS: atom_id res chain seq x y z
N TYR A 1 -10.76 0.97 -13.12
CA TYR A 1 -10.72 0.76 -14.59
C TYR A 1 -11.62 1.76 -15.32
N LEU A 2 -12.87 1.94 -14.85
CA LEU A 2 -13.84 2.86 -15.47
C LEU A 2 -13.37 4.32 -15.49
N ASP A 3 -12.58 4.73 -14.52
CA ASP A 3 -11.99 6.07 -14.42
C ASP A 3 -10.63 6.17 -15.13
N GLY A 4 -10.26 5.19 -15.96
CA GLY A 4 -9.00 5.18 -16.69
C GLY A 4 -7.77 4.85 -15.82
N ILE A 5 -7.97 4.38 -14.58
CA ILE A 5 -6.86 4.02 -13.70
C ILE A 5 -6.12 2.80 -14.28
N LYS A 6 -4.86 3.00 -14.62
CA LYS A 6 -3.95 1.98 -15.12
C LYS A 6 -2.64 2.09 -14.36
N MET A 7 -1.95 0.99 -14.19
CA MET A 7 -0.61 0.98 -13.60
C MET A 7 0.43 0.66 -14.65
N GLY A 8 1.57 1.34 -14.59
CA GLY A 8 2.70 1.06 -15.46
C GLY A 8 3.38 -0.27 -15.10
N ASP A 9 4.08 -0.86 -16.05
CA ASP A 9 4.74 -2.17 -15.88
C ASP A 9 5.75 -2.18 -14.72
N TYR A 10 6.52 -1.11 -14.56
CA TYR A 10 7.45 -0.96 -13.44
C TYR A 10 6.74 -0.86 -12.10
N GLN A 11 5.62 -0.15 -12.04
CA GLN A 11 4.80 -0.01 -10.86
C GLN A 11 4.23 -1.39 -10.43
N LEU A 12 3.68 -2.15 -11.38
CA LEU A 12 3.19 -3.50 -11.13
C LEU A 12 4.29 -4.45 -10.68
N THR A 13 5.47 -4.37 -11.31
CA THR A 13 6.63 -5.20 -10.96
C THR A 13 7.10 -4.91 -9.54
N VAL A 14 7.27 -3.65 -9.16
CA VAL A 14 7.70 -3.25 -7.81
C VAL A 14 6.67 -3.69 -6.77
N SER A 15 5.38 -3.44 -7.01
CA SER A 15 4.31 -3.85 -6.08
C SER A 15 4.26 -5.37 -5.93
N GLY A 16 4.32 -6.11 -7.01
CA GLY A 16 4.32 -7.58 -7.01
C GLY A 16 5.53 -8.17 -6.28
N LEU A 17 6.71 -7.60 -6.50
CA LEU A 17 7.93 -8.03 -5.80
C LEU A 17 7.82 -7.78 -4.30
N LEU A 18 7.39 -6.59 -3.88
CA LEU A 18 7.25 -6.22 -2.48
C LEU A 18 6.22 -7.11 -1.76
N ILE A 19 5.07 -7.35 -2.39
CA ILE A 19 4.05 -8.26 -1.85
C ILE A 19 4.63 -9.66 -1.68
N THR A 20 5.33 -10.17 -2.68
CA THR A 20 5.95 -11.51 -2.65
C THR A 20 6.98 -11.62 -1.54
N VAL A 21 7.86 -10.62 -1.39
CA VAL A 21 8.86 -10.59 -0.32
C VAL A 21 8.20 -10.53 1.06
N CYS A 22 7.16 -9.71 1.24
CA CYS A 22 6.43 -9.65 2.51
C CYS A 22 5.78 -10.99 2.87
N PHE A 23 5.09 -11.65 1.93
CA PHE A 23 4.52 -12.97 2.16
C PHE A 23 5.58 -14.02 2.47
N TYR A 24 6.70 -14.01 1.76
CA TYR A 24 7.82 -14.89 2.05
C TYR A 24 8.37 -14.69 3.47
N CYS A 25 8.57 -13.43 3.88
CA CYS A 25 9.05 -13.09 5.22
C CYS A 25 8.07 -13.53 6.32
N ILE A 26 6.76 -13.38 6.09
CA ILE A 26 5.72 -13.84 7.01
C ILE A 26 5.72 -15.36 7.12
N SER A 27 5.87 -16.08 6.02
CA SER A 27 5.90 -17.55 6.02
C SER A 27 7.11 -18.12 6.75
N ARG A 28 8.19 -17.34 6.85
CA ARG A 28 9.44 -17.70 7.57
C ARG A 28 9.48 -17.19 9.01
N GLY A 29 8.40 -16.59 9.50
CA GLY A 29 8.30 -16.11 10.88
C GLY A 29 8.54 -17.23 11.88
N ARG A 30 9.44 -16.99 12.86
CA ARG A 30 9.88 -17.98 13.83
C ARG A 30 8.87 -18.12 14.97
N PRO A 31 8.53 -19.36 15.39
CA PRO A 31 7.75 -19.56 16.61
C PRO A 31 8.60 -19.12 17.82
N LEU A 32 7.92 -18.82 18.93
CA LEU A 32 8.58 -18.54 20.20
C LEU A 32 8.99 -19.85 20.89
N ASP A 33 10.06 -19.80 21.71
CA ASP A 33 10.57 -20.95 22.45
C ASP A 33 9.59 -21.49 23.51
N ARG A 34 8.64 -20.64 23.95
CA ARG A 34 7.58 -21.01 24.90
C ARG A 34 6.22 -20.94 24.24
N LEU A 35 5.42 -21.97 24.46
CA LEU A 35 4.01 -21.96 24.08
C LEU A 35 3.26 -20.90 24.88
N ALA A 36 2.44 -20.12 24.19
CA ALA A 36 1.56 -19.17 24.84
C ALA A 36 0.44 -19.90 25.59
N PRO A 37 0.06 -19.43 26.79
CA PRO A 37 -1.10 -19.97 27.50
C PRO A 37 -2.41 -19.66 26.73
N GLU A 38 -2.42 -18.61 25.96
CA GLU A 38 -3.54 -18.19 25.14
C GLU A 38 -3.54 -18.93 23.81
N ARG A 39 -4.71 -19.40 23.40
CA ARG A 39 -4.88 -20.01 22.08
C ARG A 39 -5.20 -18.93 21.05
N PRO A 40 -4.61 -18.98 19.85
CA PRO A 40 -5.03 -18.10 18.76
C PRO A 40 -6.49 -18.37 18.41
N VAL A 41 -7.15 -17.38 17.87
CA VAL A 41 -8.55 -17.50 17.45
C VAL A 41 -8.69 -18.63 16.44
N SER A 42 -9.51 -19.62 16.77
CA SER A 42 -9.64 -20.87 15.99
C SER A 42 -10.49 -20.74 14.72
N THR A 43 -11.24 -19.65 14.60
CA THR A 43 -12.13 -19.42 13.45
C THR A 43 -11.93 -18.03 12.86
N ILE A 44 -11.90 -17.99 11.53
CA ILE A 44 -11.86 -16.73 10.77
C ILE A 44 -13.19 -15.97 10.90
N ILE A 45 -14.29 -16.70 11.09
CA ILE A 45 -15.63 -16.12 11.23
C ILE A 45 -15.87 -15.75 12.70
N ASN A 46 -15.39 -14.58 13.11
CA ASN A 46 -15.69 -14.00 14.41
C ASN A 46 -15.80 -12.45 14.29
N VAL A 47 -16.44 -11.85 15.28
CA VAL A 47 -16.73 -10.42 15.29
C VAL A 47 -15.47 -9.55 15.19
N TYR A 48 -14.38 -9.98 15.84
CA TYR A 48 -13.11 -9.24 15.81
C TYR A 48 -12.52 -9.20 14.40
N VAL A 49 -12.40 -10.35 13.72
CA VAL A 49 -11.86 -10.44 12.36
C VAL A 49 -12.77 -9.68 11.38
N PHE A 50 -14.10 -9.84 11.52
CA PHE A 50 -15.06 -9.12 10.68
C PHE A 50 -14.92 -7.59 10.81
N ARG A 51 -14.86 -7.09 12.04
CA ARG A 51 -14.68 -5.64 12.28
C ARG A 51 -13.35 -5.14 11.72
N SER A 52 -12.27 -5.90 11.90
CA SER A 52 -10.96 -5.55 11.38
C SER A 52 -10.97 -5.46 9.85
N ILE A 53 -11.49 -6.46 9.17
CA ILE A 53 -11.57 -6.48 7.71
C ILE A 53 -12.46 -5.34 7.20
N LEU A 54 -13.67 -5.19 7.75
CA LEU A 54 -14.60 -4.15 7.29
C LEU A 54 -14.06 -2.74 7.51
N SER A 55 -13.44 -2.47 8.67
CA SER A 55 -12.87 -1.14 8.95
C SER A 55 -11.68 -0.84 8.05
N GLN A 56 -10.77 -1.78 7.82
CA GLN A 56 -9.65 -1.61 6.91
C GLN A 56 -10.15 -1.40 5.47
N THR A 57 -11.08 -2.25 5.00
CA THR A 57 -11.66 -2.09 3.66
C THR A 57 -12.35 -0.74 3.49
N ALA A 58 -13.17 -0.33 4.47
CA ALA A 58 -13.84 0.97 4.43
C ALA A 58 -12.85 2.13 4.35
N LEU A 59 -11.77 2.09 5.16
CA LEU A 59 -10.73 3.11 5.13
C LEU A 59 -9.99 3.13 3.78
N HIS A 60 -9.59 1.98 3.27
CA HIS A 60 -8.89 1.87 1.98
C HIS A 60 -9.75 2.39 0.82
N VAL A 61 -11.03 2.01 0.79
CA VAL A 61 -11.95 2.50 -0.24
C VAL A 61 -12.20 4.00 -0.10
N ALA A 62 -12.38 4.50 1.12
CA ALA A 62 -12.59 5.93 1.35
C ALA A 62 -11.40 6.78 0.90
N THR A 63 -10.17 6.37 1.25
CA THR A 63 -8.94 7.07 0.83
C THR A 63 -8.72 6.97 -0.68
N MET A 64 -9.05 5.84 -1.30
CA MET A 64 -8.98 5.68 -2.75
C MET A 64 -9.94 6.62 -3.47
N ILE A 65 -11.20 6.71 -3.02
CA ILE A 65 -12.21 7.64 -3.56
C ILE A 65 -11.77 9.09 -3.35
N LEU A 66 -11.19 9.41 -2.19
CA LEU A 66 -10.67 10.75 -1.90
C LEU A 66 -9.60 11.14 -2.93
N ILE A 67 -8.57 10.30 -3.09
CA ILE A 67 -7.47 10.59 -4.02
C ILE A 67 -7.94 10.64 -5.47
N GLN A 68 -8.87 9.76 -5.88
CA GLN A 68 -9.47 9.81 -7.21
C GLN A 68 -10.19 11.14 -7.45
N ARG A 69 -11.02 11.60 -6.52
CA ARG A 69 -11.73 12.89 -6.64
C ARG A 69 -10.78 14.08 -6.68
N LEU A 70 -9.78 14.10 -5.80
CA LEU A 70 -8.77 15.15 -5.79
C LEU A 70 -7.96 15.16 -7.10
N SER A 71 -7.58 14.02 -7.62
CA SER A 71 -6.85 13.94 -8.89
C SER A 71 -7.66 14.55 -10.05
N VAL A 72 -8.96 14.29 -10.12
CA VAL A 72 -9.86 14.88 -11.12
C VAL A 72 -9.97 16.40 -10.95
N GLU A 73 -10.04 16.88 -9.71
CA GLU A 73 -10.12 18.32 -9.42
C GLU A 73 -8.83 19.06 -9.81
N PHE A 74 -7.66 18.45 -9.56
CA PHE A 74 -6.37 19.10 -9.83
C PHE A 74 -5.91 18.99 -11.29
N GLU A 75 -6.23 17.91 -12.00
CA GLU A 75 -5.74 17.66 -13.37
C GLU A 75 -6.82 17.88 -14.44
N HIS A 76 -8.10 17.87 -14.10
CA HIS A 76 -9.24 18.00 -15.03
C HIS A 76 -9.06 17.08 -16.25
N PRO A 77 -9.06 15.76 -16.09
CA PRO A 77 -8.84 14.84 -17.18
C PRO A 77 -9.92 14.99 -18.26
N GLY A 78 -9.53 14.87 -19.53
CA GLY A 78 -10.48 14.80 -20.65
C GLY A 78 -11.30 13.51 -20.67
N GLU A 79 -11.89 13.19 -21.80
CA GLU A 79 -12.62 11.93 -21.98
C GLU A 79 -11.70 10.72 -21.73
N VAL A 80 -12.18 9.77 -20.95
CA VAL A 80 -11.42 8.57 -20.58
C VAL A 80 -11.48 7.55 -21.72
N ASP A 81 -10.36 7.33 -22.40
CA ASP A 81 -10.20 6.22 -23.34
C ASP A 81 -9.73 4.96 -22.60
N LEU A 82 -10.64 4.00 -22.44
CA LEU A 82 -10.37 2.75 -21.75
C LEU A 82 -9.42 1.83 -22.53
N GLU A 83 -9.29 2.01 -23.84
CA GLU A 83 -8.41 1.20 -24.70
C GLU A 83 -7.02 1.84 -24.87
N ALA A 84 -6.85 3.11 -24.51
CA ALA A 84 -5.55 3.78 -24.60
C ALA A 84 -4.47 3.03 -23.84
N LYS A 85 -3.24 3.10 -24.32
CA LYS A 85 -2.07 2.59 -23.59
C LYS A 85 -1.87 3.39 -22.30
N TYR A 86 -1.15 2.78 -21.33
CA TYR A 86 -0.77 3.47 -20.11
C TYR A 86 -0.03 4.77 -20.42
N THR A 87 -0.48 5.84 -19.83
CA THR A 87 0.18 7.15 -19.79
C THR A 87 0.28 7.62 -18.34
N PRO A 88 1.43 8.17 -17.92
CA PRO A 88 1.55 8.75 -16.59
C PRO A 88 0.55 9.91 -16.41
N THR A 89 -0.29 9.81 -15.37
CA THR A 89 -1.25 10.86 -14.97
C THR A 89 -1.15 11.10 -13.47
N LEU A 90 -1.69 12.22 -13.00
CA LEU A 90 -1.76 12.51 -11.57
C LEU A 90 -2.58 11.43 -10.84
N LEU A 91 -3.69 11.01 -11.43
CA LEU A 91 -4.54 9.96 -10.91
C LEU A 91 -3.79 8.64 -10.75
N ASN A 92 -3.10 8.18 -11.80
CA ASN A 92 -2.35 6.93 -11.76
C ASN A 92 -1.22 6.98 -10.73
N SER A 93 -0.50 8.10 -10.64
CA SER A 93 0.59 8.31 -9.68
C SER A 93 0.08 8.32 -8.23
N GLY A 94 -0.99 9.06 -7.96
CA GLY A 94 -1.60 9.12 -6.63
C GLY A 94 -2.16 7.79 -6.17
N VAL A 95 -2.89 7.10 -7.04
CA VAL A 95 -3.46 5.76 -6.74
C VAL A 95 -2.34 4.73 -6.52
N TYR A 96 -1.26 4.77 -7.30
CA TYR A 96 -0.13 3.88 -7.11
C TYR A 96 0.53 4.07 -5.73
N LEU A 97 0.89 5.31 -5.37
CA LEU A 97 1.55 5.62 -4.10
C LEU A 97 0.64 5.30 -2.90
N LEU A 98 -0.64 5.64 -2.98
CA LEU A 98 -1.62 5.26 -1.98
C LEU A 98 -1.74 3.74 -1.84
N SER A 99 -1.81 3.01 -2.95
CA SER A 99 -1.89 1.54 -2.94
C SER A 99 -0.66 0.91 -2.28
N MET A 100 0.54 1.45 -2.52
CA MET A 100 1.76 1.00 -1.84
C MET A 100 1.68 1.18 -0.32
N SER A 101 1.20 2.33 0.15
CA SER A 101 0.97 2.58 1.56
C SER A 101 -0.08 1.64 2.16
N GLN A 102 -1.18 1.40 1.44
CA GLN A 102 -2.23 0.46 1.85
C GLN A 102 -1.73 -0.98 1.94
N ILE A 103 -0.85 -1.43 1.03
CA ILE A 103 -0.20 -2.74 1.11
C ILE A 103 0.61 -2.83 2.41
N VAL A 104 1.45 -1.83 2.70
CA VAL A 104 2.25 -1.80 3.93
C VAL A 104 1.36 -1.86 5.17
N SER A 105 0.33 -1.03 5.23
CA SER A 105 -0.60 -1.00 6.37
C SER A 105 -1.34 -2.33 6.55
N THR A 106 -1.75 -2.95 5.45
CA THR A 106 -2.41 -4.27 5.47
C THR A 106 -1.49 -5.33 6.06
N PHE A 107 -0.22 -5.39 5.65
CA PHE A 107 0.73 -6.33 6.24
C PHE A 107 1.01 -6.02 7.72
N ALA A 108 1.21 -4.75 8.07
CA ALA A 108 1.51 -4.34 9.43
C ALA A 108 0.37 -4.61 10.41
N VAL A 109 -0.87 -4.31 10.02
CA VAL A 109 -2.05 -4.46 10.89
C VAL A 109 -2.48 -5.93 11.02
N ASN A 110 -2.36 -6.72 9.95
CA ASN A 110 -2.80 -8.11 9.96
C ASN A 110 -1.71 -9.10 10.44
N TYR A 111 -0.47 -8.65 10.62
CA TYR A 111 0.57 -9.50 11.17
C TYR A 111 0.40 -9.64 12.69
N ILE A 112 -0.01 -10.82 13.12
CA ILE A 112 -0.13 -11.16 14.54
C ILE A 112 1.18 -11.86 14.95
N GLY A 113 2.01 -11.16 15.72
CA GLY A 113 3.27 -11.70 16.24
C GLY A 113 3.10 -12.34 17.62
N ARG A 114 3.68 -11.70 18.66
CA ARG A 114 3.55 -12.18 20.05
C ARG A 114 2.09 -12.24 20.49
N PRO A 115 1.70 -13.24 21.29
CA PRO A 115 2.55 -14.17 22.01
C PRO A 115 2.84 -15.49 21.26
N TRP A 116 2.48 -15.65 19.98
CA TRP A 116 2.58 -16.93 19.27
C TRP A 116 3.86 -17.09 18.43
N ARG A 117 4.36 -15.99 17.89
CA ARG A 117 5.57 -15.94 17.06
C ARG A 117 6.29 -14.62 17.24
N GLU A 118 7.45 -14.46 16.61
CA GLU A 118 8.21 -13.22 16.61
C GLU A 118 7.36 -12.02 16.14
N SER A 119 7.60 -10.84 16.71
CA SER A 119 6.98 -9.58 16.30
C SER A 119 7.62 -9.05 14.99
N ILE A 120 6.99 -8.04 14.35
CA ILE A 120 7.54 -7.41 13.14
C ILE A 120 8.99 -6.94 13.35
N PRO A 121 9.35 -6.21 14.43
CA PRO A 121 10.73 -5.77 14.66
C PRO A 121 11.74 -6.92 14.88
N GLU A 122 11.28 -8.07 15.35
CA GLU A 122 12.09 -9.26 15.55
C GLU A 122 12.33 -10.01 14.22
N ASN A 123 11.34 -10.01 13.34
CA ASN A 123 11.48 -10.48 11.95
C ASN A 123 12.12 -9.38 11.10
N LYS A 124 13.43 -9.27 11.16
CA LYS A 124 14.18 -8.19 10.50
C LYS A 124 13.93 -8.11 8.99
N ALA A 125 13.74 -9.25 8.34
CA ALA A 125 13.46 -9.28 6.90
C ALA A 125 12.11 -8.64 6.59
N LEU A 126 11.06 -8.97 7.34
CA LEU A 126 9.74 -8.34 7.22
C LEU A 126 9.80 -6.84 7.58
N TYR A 127 10.49 -6.51 8.69
CA TYR A 127 10.63 -5.12 9.13
C TYR A 127 11.27 -4.23 8.06
N TYR A 128 12.43 -4.65 7.51
CA TYR A 128 13.10 -3.88 6.45
C TYR A 128 12.34 -3.91 5.12
N GLY A 129 11.62 -4.99 4.82
CA GLY A 129 10.74 -5.06 3.65
C GLY A 129 9.60 -4.04 3.71
N LEU A 130 8.90 -3.96 4.85
CA LEU A 130 7.86 -2.96 5.07
C LEU A 130 8.41 -1.53 5.11
N LEU A 131 9.57 -1.33 5.73
CA LEU A 131 10.25 -0.02 5.75
C LEU A 131 10.65 0.41 4.34
N GLY A 132 11.21 -0.50 3.53
CA GLY A 132 11.56 -0.23 2.14
C GLY A 132 10.35 0.12 1.28
N ALA A 133 9.24 -0.61 1.43
CA ALA A 133 7.98 -0.32 0.75
C ALA A 133 7.40 1.05 1.16
N SER A 134 7.43 1.36 2.46
CA SER A 134 7.04 2.68 2.97
C SER A 134 7.93 3.77 2.40
N ALA A 135 9.25 3.54 2.35
CA ALA A 135 10.19 4.50 1.80
C ALA A 135 9.89 4.80 0.32
N VAL A 136 9.62 3.78 -0.50
CA VAL A 136 9.21 4.00 -1.91
C VAL A 136 7.98 4.88 -2.00
N ALA A 137 6.94 4.59 -1.19
CA ALA A 137 5.71 5.35 -1.21
C ALA A 137 5.91 6.82 -0.78
N TYR A 138 6.57 7.06 0.37
CA TYR A 138 6.75 8.41 0.89
C TYR A 138 7.80 9.23 0.12
N LEU A 139 8.92 8.61 -0.30
CA LEU A 139 9.93 9.30 -1.12
C LEU A 139 9.37 9.67 -2.49
N GLY A 140 8.51 8.81 -3.06
CA GLY A 140 7.78 9.09 -4.29
C GLY A 140 6.81 10.26 -4.14
N ALA A 141 5.98 10.25 -3.08
CA ALA A 141 5.02 11.31 -2.81
C ALA A 141 5.70 12.66 -2.50
N LEU A 142 6.83 12.65 -1.77
CA LEU A 142 7.61 13.84 -1.45
C LEU A 142 8.52 14.32 -2.59
N GLU A 143 8.65 13.52 -3.66
CA GLU A 143 9.53 13.79 -4.80
C GLU A 143 11.00 14.00 -4.41
N LEU A 144 11.47 13.28 -3.37
CA LEU A 144 12.83 13.42 -2.87
C LEU A 144 13.88 12.72 -3.75
N LEU A 145 13.46 11.78 -4.57
CA LEU A 145 14.31 11.03 -5.50
C LEU A 145 13.76 11.14 -6.93
N PRO A 146 14.15 12.19 -7.69
CA PRO A 146 13.63 12.42 -9.03
C PRO A 146 13.83 11.24 -9.98
N GLU A 147 15.00 10.57 -9.91
CA GLU A 147 15.33 9.43 -10.76
C GLU A 147 14.39 8.24 -10.48
N MET A 148 14.03 8.02 -9.22
CA MET A 148 13.07 6.97 -8.85
C MET A 148 11.67 7.31 -9.38
N ASN A 149 11.25 8.56 -9.28
CA ASN A 149 9.95 9.01 -9.78
C ASN A 149 9.87 8.89 -11.31
N GLU A 150 10.93 9.26 -12.00
CA GLU A 150 11.03 9.10 -13.46
C GLU A 150 10.97 7.61 -13.85
N TRP A 151 11.73 6.76 -13.17
CA TRP A 151 11.72 5.31 -13.40
C TRP A 151 10.34 4.67 -13.13
N LEU A 152 9.66 5.10 -12.07
CA LEU A 152 8.29 4.68 -11.74
C LEU A 152 7.23 5.38 -12.57
N GLN A 153 7.62 6.29 -13.46
CA GLN A 153 6.70 7.07 -14.29
C GLN A 153 5.66 7.85 -13.46
N LEU A 154 6.10 8.44 -12.35
CA LEU A 154 5.26 9.30 -11.52
C LEU A 154 5.31 10.73 -12.04
N VAL A 155 4.15 11.38 -12.13
CA VAL A 155 4.08 12.79 -12.53
C VAL A 155 4.34 13.71 -11.33
N LYS A 156 4.79 14.94 -11.64
CA LYS A 156 4.96 15.97 -10.60
C LYS A 156 3.61 16.37 -10.01
N MET A 157 3.59 16.54 -8.71
CA MET A 157 2.40 16.86 -7.95
C MET A 157 2.48 18.28 -7.37
N SER A 158 1.34 18.97 -7.30
CA SER A 158 1.26 20.24 -6.58
C SER A 158 1.46 20.05 -5.07
N SER A 159 1.90 21.09 -4.36
CA SER A 159 2.09 21.02 -2.90
C SER A 159 0.82 20.63 -2.14
N ASP A 160 -0.31 21.12 -2.60
CA ASP A 160 -1.60 20.87 -1.97
C ASP A 160 -2.03 19.41 -2.18
N TYR A 161 -1.90 18.90 -3.40
CA TYR A 161 -2.17 17.48 -3.69
C TYR A 161 -1.27 16.54 -2.89
N LYS A 162 0.05 16.84 -2.79
CA LYS A 162 0.99 16.07 -1.95
C LYS A 162 0.53 16.02 -0.49
N SER A 163 0.08 17.15 0.06
CA SER A 163 -0.38 17.22 1.44
C SER A 163 -1.59 16.31 1.68
N TRP A 164 -2.54 16.31 0.76
CA TRP A 164 -3.70 15.41 0.82
C TRP A 164 -3.29 13.94 0.64
N LEU A 165 -2.42 13.64 -0.32
CA LEU A 165 -1.95 12.28 -0.56
C LEU A 165 -1.21 11.71 0.67
N ILE A 166 -0.28 12.47 1.24
CA ILE A 166 0.46 12.07 2.44
C ILE A 166 -0.48 11.90 3.65
N GLY A 167 -1.48 12.76 3.77
CA GLY A 167 -2.49 12.63 4.82
C GLY A 167 -3.40 11.40 4.66
N ALA A 168 -3.58 10.91 3.44
CA ALA A 168 -4.35 9.71 3.13
C ALA A 168 -3.55 8.40 3.25
N MET A 169 -2.20 8.48 3.16
CA MET A 169 -1.24 7.36 3.28
C MET A 169 -1.02 6.96 4.73
#